data_f414878db844c8c4bd1b26511a52c51d
#
_entry.id   f414878db844c8c4bd1b26511a52c51d
#
_cell.length_a   1.000
_cell.length_b   1.000
_cell.length_c   1.000
_cell.angle_alpha   90.00
_cell.angle_beta   90.00
_cell.angle_gamma   90.00
#
_symmetry.space_group_name_H-M   'P 1'
#
loop_
_entity.id
_entity.type
_entity.pdbx_description
1 polymer ?
#
loop_
_entity_poly.entity_id
_entity_poly.type
_entity_poly.pdbx_seq_one_letter_code
_entity_poly.pdbx_strand_id
1 'polypeptide(L)'
;HPGMRMARWALAKQYGKKVAYTGPIYSGYKVNGRKVIVSFEKDSLFGGLMVGSKGMAKDRREPGKFVEPARPTPGAKLNHFRLCGKDGKWHAAEAKIMGVTVEVTSEQVPAPTGVQYAYSAVPENSNLYNKAGLPATPFGVVDGKFIFEEDDLEKAAALKAKYAQWTDPDYPILQVAEYYRDGVVLQRNQPIKVWGHANKGVKVTVTLDGEAQTVSPNDLEQWSVTFPARKASTEPITLEVKSTHGFNRTVKDILVGDVWYLTGSTLLSTEWPY
;
A
#
# COMPACT_ATOMS: atom_id res chain seq x y z
N HIS A 1 3.16 15.93 6.77
CA HIS A 1 4.19 15.05 6.46
C HIS A 1 3.83 13.97 5.45
N PRO A 2 2.78 13.10 5.66
CA PRO A 2 2.30 12.20 4.63
C PRO A 2 1.96 12.95 3.34
N GLY A 3 1.22 14.05 3.40
CA GLY A 3 0.85 14.87 2.24
C GLY A 3 2.02 15.34 1.38
N MET A 4 3.15 15.75 1.98
CA MET A 4 4.36 16.11 1.20
C MET A 4 4.95 14.91 0.46
N ARG A 5 4.96 13.73 1.06
CA ARG A 5 5.46 12.51 0.41
C ARG A 5 4.58 12.12 -0.75
N MET A 6 3.27 12.25 -0.59
CA MET A 6 2.29 11.98 -1.64
C MET A 6 2.38 13.00 -2.76
N ALA A 7 2.53 14.29 -2.44
CA ALA A 7 2.76 15.32 -3.46
C ALA A 7 4.00 15.04 -4.31
N ARG A 8 5.11 14.54 -3.71
CA ARG A 8 6.30 14.12 -4.46
C ARG A 8 6.00 12.94 -5.39
N TRP A 9 5.22 11.96 -4.92
CA TRP A 9 4.78 10.82 -5.72
C TRP A 9 3.95 11.29 -6.92
N ALA A 10 2.97 12.18 -6.68
CA ALA A 10 2.17 12.80 -7.71
C ALA A 10 3.03 13.54 -8.74
N LEU A 11 3.90 14.40 -8.27
CA LEU A 11 4.80 15.16 -9.15
C LEU A 11 5.65 14.25 -10.03
N ALA A 12 6.21 13.17 -9.47
CA ALA A 12 7.06 12.26 -10.23
C ALA A 12 6.27 11.36 -11.18
N LYS A 13 5.22 10.70 -10.70
CA LYS A 13 4.53 9.62 -11.44
C LYS A 13 3.41 10.11 -12.33
N GLN A 14 2.67 11.14 -11.89
CA GLN A 14 1.54 11.67 -12.66
C GLN A 14 1.94 12.86 -13.54
N TYR A 15 2.81 13.73 -13.02
CA TYR A 15 3.19 14.97 -13.73
C TYR A 15 4.59 14.92 -14.34
N GLY A 16 5.28 13.78 -14.28
CA GLY A 16 6.58 13.55 -14.93
C GLY A 16 7.72 14.43 -14.43
N LYS A 17 7.60 15.03 -13.24
CA LYS A 17 8.65 15.89 -12.67
C LYS A 17 9.80 15.06 -12.12
N LYS A 18 11.03 15.49 -12.36
CA LYS A 18 12.25 14.85 -11.84
C LYS A 18 12.46 15.19 -10.36
N VAL A 19 11.74 14.53 -9.47
CA VAL A 19 11.86 14.68 -8.01
C VAL A 19 11.99 13.32 -7.33
N ALA A 20 12.75 13.27 -6.24
CA ALA A 20 12.79 12.08 -5.39
C ALA A 20 11.43 11.90 -4.72
N TYR A 21 10.77 10.78 -4.96
CA TYR A 21 9.39 10.53 -4.54
C TYR A 21 9.25 9.39 -3.52
N THR A 22 10.24 8.52 -3.40
CA THR A 22 10.26 7.39 -2.46
C THR A 22 11.61 7.25 -1.80
N GLY A 23 11.67 6.60 -0.64
CA GLY A 23 12.91 6.08 -0.07
C GLY A 23 13.30 4.75 -0.70
N PRO A 24 14.37 4.09 -0.23
CA PRO A 24 14.80 2.79 -0.72
C PRO A 24 13.68 1.76 -0.61
N ILE A 25 13.33 1.13 -1.73
CA ILE A 25 12.37 0.05 -1.83
C ILE A 25 13.13 -1.26 -1.94
N TYR A 26 12.81 -2.22 -1.09
CA TYR A 26 13.39 -3.55 -1.13
C TYR A 26 13.12 -4.21 -2.50
N SER A 27 14.16 -4.82 -3.10
CA SER A 27 14.05 -5.55 -4.37
C SER A 27 14.47 -7.02 -4.29
N GLY A 28 15.16 -7.41 -3.21
CA GLY A 28 15.60 -8.78 -3.03
C GLY A 28 16.75 -8.90 -2.05
N TYR A 29 17.11 -10.14 -1.72
CA TYR A 29 18.33 -10.43 -0.96
C TYR A 29 19.06 -11.66 -1.51
N LYS A 30 20.36 -11.77 -1.18
CA LYS A 30 21.19 -12.96 -1.44
C LYS A 30 21.87 -13.38 -0.15
N VAL A 31 21.89 -14.68 0.09
CA VAL A 31 22.64 -15.26 1.21
C VAL A 31 24.04 -15.63 0.73
N ASN A 32 25.06 -15.22 1.46
CA ASN A 32 26.45 -15.58 1.24
C ASN A 32 27.05 -16.06 2.58
N GLY A 33 27.00 -17.36 2.82
CA GLY A 33 27.33 -17.95 4.09
C GLY A 33 26.46 -17.41 5.23
N ARG A 34 27.08 -16.72 6.19
CA ARG A 34 26.39 -16.10 7.34
C ARG A 34 25.85 -14.70 7.05
N LYS A 35 26.13 -14.17 5.88
CA LYS A 35 25.77 -12.79 5.50
C LYS A 35 24.56 -12.78 4.58
N VAL A 36 23.71 -11.78 4.78
CA VAL A 36 22.61 -11.46 3.87
C VAL A 36 22.91 -10.12 3.22
N ILE A 37 22.90 -10.09 1.90
CA ILE A 37 23.08 -8.88 1.10
C ILE A 37 21.71 -8.43 0.60
N VAL A 38 21.21 -7.34 1.15
CA VAL A 38 19.91 -6.75 0.79
C VAL A 38 20.09 -5.75 -0.34
N SER A 39 19.28 -5.89 -1.38
CA SER A 39 19.24 -5.02 -2.55
C SER A 39 17.97 -4.17 -2.58
N PHE A 40 18.05 -3.01 -3.24
CA PHE A 40 16.95 -2.07 -3.37
C PHE A 40 16.70 -1.72 -4.83
N GLU A 41 15.48 -1.32 -5.16
CA GLU A 41 15.14 -0.83 -6.49
C GLU A 41 16.02 0.37 -6.86
N LYS A 42 16.68 0.28 -8.02
CA LYS A 42 17.64 1.29 -8.48
C LYS A 42 17.03 2.70 -8.50
N ASP A 43 15.78 2.80 -8.97
CA ASP A 43 15.07 4.08 -9.11
C ASP A 43 14.59 4.67 -7.78
N SER A 44 14.68 3.90 -6.68
CA SER A 44 14.33 4.36 -5.33
C SER A 44 15.53 4.94 -4.56
N LEU A 45 16.74 4.77 -5.07
CA LEU A 45 17.97 5.12 -4.34
C LEU A 45 18.29 6.62 -4.35
N PHE A 46 17.95 7.35 -5.38
CA PHE A 46 18.15 8.79 -5.51
C PHE A 46 19.51 9.28 -4.97
N GLY A 47 20.59 8.74 -5.55
CA GLY A 47 21.98 9.07 -5.19
C GLY A 47 22.64 8.09 -4.23
N GLY A 48 21.96 7.07 -3.75
CA GLY A 48 22.50 6.00 -2.90
C GLY A 48 21.90 5.95 -1.51
N LEU A 49 22.45 5.08 -0.67
CA LEU A 49 22.02 4.86 0.70
C LEU A 49 22.81 5.72 1.70
N MET A 50 22.18 6.05 2.83
CA MET A 50 22.83 6.68 3.96
C MET A 50 22.20 6.24 5.29
N VAL A 51 23.03 6.22 6.34
CA VAL A 51 22.52 6.24 7.70
C VAL A 51 22.20 7.69 8.04
N GLY A 52 21.00 7.95 8.49
CA GLY A 52 20.57 9.32 8.75
C GLY A 52 19.61 9.44 9.92
N SER A 53 19.41 10.65 10.38
CA SER A 53 18.39 10.98 11.35
C SER A 53 17.51 12.11 10.84
N LYS A 54 16.26 12.07 11.25
CA LYS A 54 15.30 13.11 10.98
C LYS A 54 14.96 13.80 12.30
N GLY A 55 15.29 15.08 12.39
CA GLY A 55 14.84 15.89 13.51
C GLY A 55 13.31 15.93 13.57
N MET A 56 12.73 15.74 14.75
CA MET A 56 11.32 16.05 14.97
C MET A 56 11.14 17.54 14.86
N ALA A 57 10.12 18.01 14.16
CA ALA A 57 9.72 19.41 14.19
C ALA A 57 9.46 19.81 15.65
N LYS A 58 10.18 20.79 16.15
CA LYS A 58 10.06 21.24 17.54
C LYS A 58 8.68 21.85 17.85
N ASP A 59 8.01 22.36 16.83
CA ASP A 59 6.65 22.88 16.97
C ASP A 59 5.80 22.51 15.74
N ARG A 60 4.70 21.82 15.98
CA ARG A 60 3.70 21.47 14.97
C ARG A 60 2.85 22.66 14.53
N ARG A 61 2.93 23.77 15.25
CA ARG A 61 2.07 24.95 15.09
C ARG A 61 2.69 26.06 14.23
N GLU A 62 3.97 25.96 13.88
CA GLU A 62 4.58 26.96 13.01
C GLU A 62 4.37 26.61 11.52
N PRO A 63 3.49 27.34 10.80
CA PRO A 63 3.32 27.16 9.37
C PRO A 63 4.64 27.42 8.64
N GLY A 64 5.05 26.50 7.76
CA GLY A 64 6.23 26.64 6.93
C GLY A 64 7.55 26.10 7.49
N LYS A 65 7.67 25.77 8.76
CA LYS A 65 8.82 25.03 9.31
C LYS A 65 8.62 23.52 9.15
N PHE A 66 8.45 23.11 7.93
CA PHE A 66 8.27 21.71 7.61
C PHE A 66 9.58 20.96 7.70
N VAL A 67 9.43 19.84 8.35
CA VAL A 67 10.33 18.73 8.47
C VAL A 67 11.50 18.77 7.49
N GLU A 68 12.65 19.07 8.04
CA GLU A 68 13.91 18.98 7.31
C GLU A 68 14.10 17.57 6.73
N PRO A 69 14.71 17.44 5.54
CA PRO A 69 15.13 16.14 5.05
C PRO A 69 16.07 15.47 6.07
N ALA A 70 16.09 14.15 6.11
CA ALA A 70 17.00 13.43 6.99
C ALA A 70 18.44 13.83 6.69
N ARG A 71 19.23 14.09 7.73
CA ARG A 71 20.64 14.42 7.63
C ARG A 71 21.48 13.17 7.86
N PRO A 72 22.62 13.01 7.15
CA PRO A 72 23.57 11.94 7.42
C PRO A 72 24.03 11.97 8.88
N THR A 73 24.16 10.79 9.47
CA THR A 73 24.75 10.57 10.80
C THR A 73 26.01 9.70 10.66
N PRO A 74 27.15 10.27 10.30
CA PRO A 74 28.39 9.50 10.12
C PRO A 74 28.76 8.73 11.38
N GLY A 75 29.16 7.46 11.21
CA GLY A 75 29.55 6.60 12.33
C GLY A 75 28.38 5.94 13.08
N ALA A 76 27.13 6.35 12.85
CA ALA A 76 26.00 5.67 13.46
C ALA A 76 25.78 4.28 12.81
N LYS A 77 25.44 3.29 13.65
CA LYS A 77 25.07 1.94 13.18
C LYS A 77 23.67 1.97 12.58
N LEU A 78 23.44 1.16 11.54
CA LEU A 78 22.09 0.85 11.07
C LEU A 78 21.35 0.06 12.13
N ASN A 79 20.10 0.40 12.38
CA ASN A 79 19.24 -0.27 13.34
C ASN A 79 18.04 -0.96 12.66
N HIS A 80 17.24 -1.68 13.46
CA HIS A 80 16.01 -2.36 13.05
C HIS A 80 16.17 -3.46 11.99
N PHE A 81 17.39 -3.94 11.72
CA PHE A 81 17.57 -5.16 10.95
C PHE A 81 17.49 -6.39 11.85
N ARG A 82 16.84 -7.43 11.36
CA ARG A 82 16.75 -8.74 12.01
C ARG A 82 16.91 -9.83 10.96
N LEU A 83 17.47 -10.96 11.38
CA LEU A 83 17.57 -12.18 10.57
C LEU A 83 16.82 -13.32 11.26
N CYS A 84 16.29 -14.26 10.48
CA CYS A 84 15.83 -15.55 10.99
C CYS A 84 16.49 -16.69 10.23
N GLY A 85 16.58 -17.84 10.89
CA GLY A 85 16.96 -19.11 10.29
C GLY A 85 15.73 -20.00 10.05
N LYS A 86 15.97 -21.28 9.76
CA LYS A 86 14.90 -22.28 9.54
C LYS A 86 13.98 -22.50 10.75
N ASP A 87 14.40 -22.08 11.93
CA ASP A 87 13.61 -22.14 13.16
C ASP A 87 12.51 -21.05 13.23
N GLY A 88 12.48 -20.13 12.26
CA GLY A 88 11.53 -19.03 12.20
C GLY A 88 11.71 -17.95 13.26
N LYS A 89 12.75 -18.03 14.11
CA LYS A 89 12.98 -17.05 15.19
C LYS A 89 13.78 -15.85 14.68
N TRP A 90 13.28 -14.66 14.96
CA TRP A 90 13.88 -13.40 14.57
C TRP A 90 14.86 -12.87 15.60
N HIS A 91 16.10 -12.73 15.21
CA HIS A 91 17.20 -12.20 16.03
C HIS A 91 17.69 -10.86 15.52
N ALA A 92 18.12 -9.99 16.43
CA ALA A 92 18.74 -8.73 16.07
C ALA A 92 19.98 -8.97 15.21
N ALA A 93 20.20 -8.09 14.23
CA ALA A 93 21.30 -8.22 13.29
C ALA A 93 22.06 -6.91 13.15
N GLU A 94 23.38 -7.02 12.98
CA GLU A 94 24.22 -5.90 12.57
C GLU A 94 24.08 -5.68 11.06
N ALA A 95 24.03 -4.40 10.66
CA ALA A 95 23.88 -4.04 9.27
C ALA A 95 24.85 -2.92 8.87
N LYS A 96 25.39 -2.99 7.66
CA LYS A 96 26.32 -2.02 7.09
C LYS A 96 25.97 -1.71 5.65
N ILE A 97 26.00 -0.44 5.27
CA ILE A 97 25.85 -0.02 3.87
C ILE A 97 27.11 -0.37 3.10
N MET A 98 26.93 -1.13 2.00
CA MET A 98 27.98 -1.52 1.06
C MET A 98 27.63 -0.96 -0.33
N GLY A 99 27.96 0.30 -0.56
CA GLY A 99 27.59 1.02 -1.78
C GLY A 99 26.06 1.23 -1.88
N VAL A 100 25.39 0.45 -2.73
CA VAL A 100 23.94 0.52 -2.97
C VAL A 100 23.17 -0.65 -2.35
N THR A 101 23.85 -1.47 -1.54
CA THR A 101 23.28 -2.61 -0.83
C THR A 101 23.52 -2.50 0.66
N VAL A 102 22.85 -3.35 1.45
CA VAL A 102 23.09 -3.47 2.88
C VAL A 102 23.53 -4.90 3.20
N GLU A 103 24.71 -5.06 3.78
CA GLU A 103 25.17 -6.31 4.35
C GLU A 103 24.61 -6.46 5.76
N VAL A 104 23.97 -7.59 6.05
CA VAL A 104 23.34 -7.90 7.34
C VAL A 104 23.90 -9.21 7.89
N THR A 105 24.26 -9.22 9.18
CA THR A 105 24.83 -10.39 9.87
C THR A 105 24.27 -10.53 11.28
N SER A 106 24.15 -11.77 11.76
CA SER A 106 23.84 -12.06 13.15
C SER A 106 24.63 -13.27 13.64
N GLU A 107 25.22 -13.17 14.82
CA GLU A 107 25.92 -14.32 15.43
C GLU A 107 24.96 -15.45 15.77
N GLN A 108 23.71 -15.10 16.09
CA GLN A 108 22.66 -16.03 16.46
C GLN A 108 22.02 -16.76 15.27
N VAL A 109 22.30 -16.30 14.03
CA VAL A 109 21.71 -16.87 12.80
C VAL A 109 22.82 -17.26 11.83
N PRO A 110 23.46 -18.43 11.99
CA PRO A 110 24.56 -18.87 11.12
C PRO A 110 24.11 -19.24 9.71
N ALA A 111 22.84 -19.61 9.52
CA ALA A 111 22.25 -19.97 8.24
C ALA A 111 20.93 -19.19 8.05
N PRO A 112 21.00 -17.93 7.61
CA PRO A 112 19.82 -17.09 7.47
C PRO A 112 18.94 -17.55 6.29
N THR A 113 17.62 -17.57 6.51
CA THR A 113 16.58 -17.82 5.52
C THR A 113 15.67 -16.61 5.33
N GLY A 114 15.73 -15.64 6.25
CA GLY A 114 14.91 -14.45 6.17
C GLY A 114 15.59 -13.20 6.72
N VAL A 115 15.14 -12.05 6.24
CA VAL A 115 15.60 -10.73 6.64
C VAL A 115 14.42 -9.77 6.77
N GLN A 116 14.45 -8.92 7.79
CA GLN A 116 13.49 -7.82 7.93
C GLN A 116 14.18 -6.52 8.32
N TYR A 117 13.55 -5.41 7.94
CA TYR A 117 13.92 -4.06 8.31
C TYR A 117 12.70 -3.28 8.78
N ALA A 118 12.80 -2.65 9.96
CA ALA A 118 11.75 -1.80 10.54
C ALA A 118 10.34 -2.44 10.52
N TYR A 119 10.26 -3.77 10.53
CA TYR A 119 9.03 -4.54 10.47
C TYR A 119 8.46 -4.71 11.88
N SER A 120 7.86 -3.65 12.39
CA SER A 120 7.17 -3.61 13.70
C SER A 120 6.13 -2.49 13.70
N ALA A 121 5.17 -2.55 14.63
CA ALA A 121 4.10 -1.56 14.75
C ALA A 121 4.64 -0.13 14.95
N VAL A 122 5.73 0.02 15.71
CA VAL A 122 6.38 1.31 15.98
C VAL A 122 7.89 1.14 15.86
N PRO A 123 8.47 1.27 14.66
CA PRO A 123 9.94 1.19 14.46
C PRO A 123 10.60 2.53 14.80
N GLU A 124 10.70 2.85 16.09
CA GLU A 124 11.30 4.10 16.56
C GLU A 124 12.75 4.23 16.09
N ASN A 125 13.11 5.43 15.62
CA ASN A 125 14.47 5.76 15.19
C ASN A 125 15.03 4.90 14.05
N SER A 126 14.18 4.33 13.20
CA SER A 126 14.67 3.67 11.98
C SER A 126 15.46 4.67 11.13
N ASN A 127 16.68 4.26 10.69
CA ASN A 127 17.68 5.20 10.23
C ASN A 127 18.31 4.91 8.85
N LEU A 128 17.70 4.02 8.06
CA LEU A 128 18.08 3.82 6.66
C LEU A 128 17.33 4.79 5.75
N TYR A 129 18.07 5.58 5.00
CA TYR A 129 17.53 6.58 4.07
C TYR A 129 18.25 6.50 2.72
N ASN A 130 17.63 7.06 1.68
CA ASN A 130 18.40 7.45 0.50
C ASN A 130 19.03 8.85 0.67
N LYS A 131 19.95 9.21 -0.20
CA LYS A 131 20.63 10.51 -0.14
C LYS A 131 19.71 11.72 -0.40
N ALA A 132 18.50 11.50 -0.90
CA ALA A 132 17.46 12.52 -0.97
C ALA A 132 16.72 12.75 0.37
N GLY A 133 17.11 12.03 1.44
CA GLY A 133 16.54 12.16 2.78
C GLY A 133 15.20 11.50 2.97
N LEU A 134 14.83 10.53 2.11
CA LEU A 134 13.60 9.76 2.24
C LEU A 134 13.88 8.40 2.89
N PRO A 135 13.09 7.97 3.90
CA PRO A 135 13.34 6.74 4.65
C PRO A 135 13.03 5.50 3.81
N ALA A 136 13.79 4.42 4.04
CA ALA A 136 13.51 3.13 3.45
C ALA A 136 12.14 2.59 3.87
N THR A 137 11.50 1.89 2.95
CA THR A 137 10.24 1.19 3.21
C THR A 137 10.51 -0.02 4.11
N PRO A 138 9.71 -0.22 5.17
CA PRO A 138 9.78 -1.45 5.96
C PRO A 138 9.53 -2.69 5.12
N PHE A 139 10.21 -3.79 5.43
CA PHE A 139 9.97 -5.07 4.77
C PHE A 139 10.30 -6.24 5.71
N GLY A 140 9.69 -7.40 5.43
CA GLY A 140 10.00 -8.67 6.06
C GLY A 140 9.84 -9.77 5.02
N VAL A 141 10.88 -10.61 4.84
CA VAL A 141 10.93 -11.64 3.81
C VAL A 141 11.58 -12.90 4.34
N VAL A 142 10.99 -14.06 4.06
CA VAL A 142 11.51 -15.39 4.36
C VAL A 142 11.46 -16.22 3.08
N ASP A 143 12.55 -16.90 2.73
CA ASP A 143 12.65 -17.72 1.52
C ASP A 143 12.14 -17.01 0.24
N GLY A 144 12.40 -15.70 0.14
CA GLY A 144 12.01 -14.87 -0.99
C GLY A 144 10.56 -14.38 -0.99
N LYS A 145 9.74 -14.77 -0.01
CA LYS A 145 8.34 -14.37 0.11
C LYS A 145 8.16 -13.32 1.22
N PHE A 146 7.33 -12.32 0.95
CA PHE A 146 6.94 -11.35 1.97
C PHE A 146 6.08 -12.02 3.04
N ILE A 147 6.44 -11.84 4.33
CA ILE A 147 5.78 -12.51 5.46
C ILE A 147 4.34 -12.06 5.68
N PHE A 148 3.96 -10.87 5.22
CA PHE A 148 2.58 -10.39 5.35
C PHE A 148 1.62 -10.99 4.29
N GLU A 149 2.13 -11.53 3.19
CA GLU A 149 1.30 -12.11 2.13
C GLU A 149 0.61 -13.41 2.55
N GLU A 150 1.29 -14.24 3.35
CA GLU A 150 0.73 -15.51 3.86
C GLU A 150 -0.27 -15.28 4.99
N ASP A 151 0.10 -14.47 5.98
CA ASP A 151 -0.74 -14.17 7.15
C ASP A 151 -2.06 -13.47 6.77
N ASP A 152 -2.04 -12.57 5.80
CA ASP A 152 -3.22 -11.81 5.40
C ASP A 152 -4.17 -12.64 4.52
N LEU A 153 -3.66 -13.56 3.71
CA LEU A 153 -4.50 -14.46 2.89
C LEU A 153 -5.21 -15.51 3.77
N GLU A 154 -4.51 -16.10 4.76
CA GLU A 154 -5.13 -17.04 5.69
C GLU A 154 -6.16 -16.35 6.59
N LYS A 155 -5.85 -15.19 7.13
CA LYS A 155 -6.81 -14.40 7.93
C LYS A 155 -7.99 -13.95 7.11
N ALA A 156 -7.79 -13.51 5.87
CA ALA A 156 -8.87 -13.15 4.95
C ALA A 156 -9.74 -14.36 4.61
N ALA A 157 -9.17 -15.54 4.37
CA ALA A 157 -9.89 -16.77 4.13
C ALA A 157 -10.67 -17.23 5.36
N ALA A 158 -10.07 -17.19 6.55
CA ALA A 158 -10.71 -17.52 7.82
C ALA A 158 -11.85 -16.55 8.16
N LEU A 159 -11.63 -15.25 7.94
CA LEU A 159 -12.66 -14.22 8.12
C LEU A 159 -13.82 -14.44 7.16
N LYS A 160 -13.53 -14.76 5.91
CA LYS A 160 -14.52 -15.06 4.88
C LYS A 160 -15.33 -16.30 5.20
N ALA A 161 -14.69 -17.39 5.66
CA ALA A 161 -15.36 -18.60 6.12
C ALA A 161 -16.27 -18.34 7.33
N LYS A 162 -15.81 -17.48 8.25
CA LYS A 162 -16.60 -17.06 9.42
C LYS A 162 -17.85 -16.27 9.03
N TYR A 163 -17.75 -15.39 8.03
CA TYR A 163 -18.89 -14.58 7.59
C TYR A 163 -19.80 -15.32 6.59
N ALA A 164 -19.30 -16.33 5.88
CA ALA A 164 -20.11 -17.13 4.96
C ALA A 164 -21.29 -17.85 5.65
N GLN A 165 -21.14 -18.19 6.93
CA GLN A 165 -22.24 -18.82 7.72
C GLN A 165 -23.32 -17.83 8.19
N TRP A 166 -23.14 -16.52 7.98
CA TRP A 166 -24.06 -15.46 8.40
C TRP A 166 -24.90 -14.92 7.24
N THR A 167 -24.65 -15.39 6.01
CA THR A 167 -25.48 -15.03 4.85
C THR A 167 -26.70 -15.93 4.84
N ASP A 168 -27.87 -15.34 5.07
CA ASP A 168 -29.15 -16.01 4.84
C ASP A 168 -29.26 -16.27 3.33
N PRO A 169 -29.29 -17.55 2.88
CA PRO A 169 -29.40 -17.88 1.47
C PRO A 169 -30.68 -17.37 0.81
N ASP A 170 -31.70 -17.10 1.59
CA ASP A 170 -32.99 -16.60 1.11
C ASP A 170 -33.09 -15.06 1.13
N TYR A 171 -32.12 -14.38 1.72
CA TYR A 171 -32.12 -12.93 1.74
C TYR A 171 -31.46 -12.38 0.47
N PRO A 172 -32.20 -11.65 -0.38
CA PRO A 172 -31.67 -11.15 -1.62
C PRO A 172 -30.61 -10.05 -1.34
N ILE A 173 -29.39 -10.31 -1.79
CA ILE A 173 -28.24 -9.42 -1.61
C ILE A 173 -27.91 -8.76 -2.95
N LEU A 174 -27.83 -7.45 -2.96
CA LEU A 174 -27.09 -6.69 -3.95
C LEU A 174 -26.26 -5.61 -3.22
N GLN A 175 -24.97 -5.83 -3.16
CA GLN A 175 -24.02 -4.87 -2.61
C GLN A 175 -23.12 -4.36 -3.71
N VAL A 176 -22.90 -3.05 -3.71
CA VAL A 176 -21.87 -2.37 -4.49
C VAL A 176 -20.78 -1.96 -3.51
N ALA A 177 -19.52 -2.07 -3.88
CA ALA A 177 -18.41 -1.70 -3.01
C ALA A 177 -18.62 -0.29 -2.42
N GLU A 178 -18.35 -0.11 -1.13
CA GLU A 178 -18.60 1.14 -0.38
C GLU A 178 -17.88 2.37 -0.98
N TYR A 179 -16.83 2.10 -1.77
CA TYR A 179 -16.15 3.13 -2.53
C TYR A 179 -17.12 3.91 -3.45
N TYR A 180 -18.14 3.25 -4.02
CA TYR A 180 -19.13 3.87 -4.91
C TYR A 180 -20.24 4.52 -4.11
N ARG A 181 -20.08 5.81 -3.87
CA ARG A 181 -21.04 6.70 -3.20
C ARG A 181 -21.17 8.00 -3.96
N ASP A 182 -22.24 8.73 -3.73
CA ASP A 182 -22.49 10.02 -4.37
C ASP A 182 -21.29 10.97 -4.17
N GLY A 183 -20.90 11.65 -5.25
CA GLY A 183 -19.75 12.55 -5.26
C GLY A 183 -18.38 11.85 -5.33
N VAL A 184 -18.32 10.53 -5.58
CA VAL A 184 -17.03 9.84 -5.74
C VAL A 184 -16.28 10.34 -6.98
N VAL A 185 -14.95 10.34 -6.90
CA VAL A 185 -14.08 10.62 -8.05
C VAL A 185 -13.46 9.29 -8.51
N LEU A 186 -13.63 8.97 -9.80
CA LEU A 186 -13.00 7.81 -10.44
C LEU A 186 -11.68 8.22 -11.09
N GLN A 187 -10.68 7.32 -11.02
CA GLN A 187 -9.36 7.57 -11.60
C GLN A 187 -9.44 7.72 -13.11
N ARG A 188 -8.98 8.85 -13.65
CA ARG A 188 -8.87 9.10 -15.09
C ARG A 188 -7.81 8.22 -15.76
N ASN A 189 -7.96 7.97 -17.04
CA ASN A 189 -7.01 7.25 -17.89
C ASN A 189 -6.68 5.82 -17.41
N GLN A 190 -7.57 5.24 -16.60
CA GLN A 190 -7.48 3.85 -16.14
C GLN A 190 -8.82 3.16 -16.35
N PRO A 191 -8.85 1.86 -16.65
CA PRO A 191 -10.10 1.09 -16.72
C PRO A 191 -10.88 1.23 -15.39
N ILE A 192 -12.18 1.46 -15.50
CA ILE A 192 -13.05 1.65 -14.34
C ILE A 192 -13.67 0.30 -13.98
N LYS A 193 -13.18 -0.32 -12.90
CA LYS A 193 -13.70 -1.59 -12.40
C LYS A 193 -14.76 -1.33 -11.35
N VAL A 194 -16.01 -1.75 -11.59
CA VAL A 194 -17.11 -1.73 -10.62
C VAL A 194 -17.34 -3.14 -10.10
N TRP A 195 -17.49 -3.30 -8.78
CA TRP A 195 -17.62 -4.62 -8.15
C TRP A 195 -18.51 -4.60 -6.91
N GLY A 196 -18.89 -5.78 -6.49
CA GLY A 196 -19.71 -5.99 -5.30
C GLY A 196 -20.05 -7.44 -5.06
N HIS A 197 -21.11 -7.67 -4.29
CA HIS A 197 -21.65 -9.00 -3.98
C HIS A 197 -23.11 -9.09 -4.39
N ALA A 198 -23.53 -10.26 -4.84
CA ALA A 198 -24.94 -10.59 -5.08
C ALA A 198 -25.13 -12.11 -5.01
N ASN A 199 -26.33 -12.55 -4.68
CA ASN A 199 -26.65 -13.98 -4.58
C ASN A 199 -26.33 -14.74 -5.88
N LYS A 200 -25.99 -16.02 -5.76
CA LYS A 200 -25.85 -16.92 -6.90
C LYS A 200 -27.13 -16.95 -7.74
N GLY A 201 -26.98 -17.08 -9.07
CA GLY A 201 -28.09 -17.21 -9.99
C GLY A 201 -28.75 -15.90 -10.42
N VAL A 202 -28.45 -14.77 -9.78
CA VAL A 202 -28.91 -13.46 -10.24
C VAL A 202 -28.02 -12.93 -11.37
N LYS A 203 -28.60 -12.05 -12.20
CA LYS A 203 -27.82 -11.22 -13.12
C LYS A 203 -27.75 -9.81 -12.57
N VAL A 204 -26.54 -9.24 -12.58
CA VAL A 204 -26.29 -7.86 -12.17
C VAL A 204 -25.98 -7.05 -13.42
N THR A 205 -26.80 -6.04 -13.69
CA THR A 205 -26.58 -5.08 -14.77
C THR A 205 -26.04 -3.80 -14.17
N VAL A 206 -24.88 -3.40 -14.63
CA VAL A 206 -24.17 -2.18 -14.22
C VAL A 206 -24.17 -1.22 -15.40
N THR A 207 -24.69 -0.02 -15.22
CA THR A 207 -24.74 1.02 -16.23
C THR A 207 -23.91 2.22 -15.73
N LEU A 208 -22.85 2.57 -16.44
CA LEU A 208 -22.03 3.73 -16.16
C LEU A 208 -22.19 4.75 -17.29
N ASP A 209 -22.84 5.88 -17.00
CA ASP A 209 -23.07 6.96 -17.97
C ASP A 209 -23.68 6.45 -19.30
N GLY A 210 -24.74 5.61 -19.19
CA GLY A 210 -25.45 5.02 -20.31
C GLY A 210 -24.83 3.76 -20.93
N GLU A 211 -23.58 3.42 -20.65
CA GLU A 211 -22.94 2.17 -21.06
C GLU A 211 -23.28 1.05 -20.08
N ALA A 212 -23.94 -0.02 -20.56
CA ALA A 212 -24.41 -1.10 -19.72
C ALA A 212 -23.61 -2.39 -19.93
N GLN A 213 -23.27 -3.09 -18.85
CA GLN A 213 -22.69 -4.42 -18.83
C GLN A 213 -23.46 -5.33 -17.87
N THR A 214 -23.64 -6.60 -18.22
CA THR A 214 -24.34 -7.58 -17.38
C THR A 214 -23.40 -8.73 -17.04
N VAL A 215 -23.37 -9.11 -15.76
CA VAL A 215 -22.53 -10.16 -15.22
C VAL A 215 -23.32 -11.05 -14.24
N SER A 216 -22.92 -12.31 -14.12
CA SER A 216 -23.38 -13.18 -13.04
C SER A 216 -22.32 -13.27 -11.94
N PRO A 217 -22.71 -13.29 -10.66
CA PRO A 217 -21.79 -13.53 -9.56
C PRO A 217 -21.06 -14.87 -9.69
N ASN A 218 -19.83 -14.93 -9.23
CA ASN A 218 -19.05 -16.17 -9.15
C ASN A 218 -19.50 -17.04 -7.96
N ASP A 219 -18.83 -18.17 -7.75
CA ASP A 219 -19.12 -19.10 -6.63
C ASP A 219 -18.94 -18.49 -5.24
N LEU A 220 -18.29 -17.34 -5.15
CA LEU A 220 -18.08 -16.56 -3.93
C LEU A 220 -19.06 -15.40 -3.82
N GLU A 221 -20.13 -15.41 -4.63
CA GLU A 221 -21.14 -14.34 -4.71
C GLU A 221 -20.57 -12.97 -5.06
N GLN A 222 -19.37 -12.93 -5.68
CA GLN A 222 -18.71 -11.71 -6.12
C GLN A 222 -18.98 -11.46 -7.59
N TRP A 223 -19.24 -10.21 -7.93
CA TRP A 223 -19.37 -9.77 -9.31
C TRP A 223 -18.47 -8.57 -9.58
N SER A 224 -18.02 -8.44 -10.80
CA SER A 224 -17.32 -7.25 -11.27
C SER A 224 -17.47 -7.05 -12.77
N VAL A 225 -17.52 -5.79 -13.17
CA VAL A 225 -17.46 -5.34 -14.57
C VAL A 225 -16.36 -4.31 -14.72
N THR A 226 -15.85 -4.15 -15.94
CA THR A 226 -14.79 -3.19 -16.22
C THR A 226 -15.17 -2.35 -17.41
N PHE A 227 -15.28 -1.04 -17.22
CA PHE A 227 -15.53 -0.07 -18.27
C PHE A 227 -14.23 0.49 -18.83
N PRO A 228 -14.24 0.97 -20.08
CA PRO A 228 -13.08 1.63 -20.67
C PRO A 228 -12.59 2.82 -19.85
N ALA A 229 -11.30 3.13 -20.01
CA ALA A 229 -10.70 4.30 -19.40
C ALA A 229 -11.36 5.60 -19.91
N ARG A 230 -11.60 6.54 -19.00
CA ARG A 230 -12.18 7.86 -19.32
C ARG A 230 -11.17 8.97 -19.07
N LYS A 231 -11.29 10.05 -19.83
CA LYS A 231 -10.54 11.30 -19.59
C LYS A 231 -11.12 12.03 -18.39
N ALA A 232 -10.31 12.91 -17.78
CA ALA A 232 -10.82 13.80 -16.73
C ALA A 232 -11.98 14.65 -17.24
N SER A 233 -13.02 14.79 -16.42
CA SER A 233 -14.22 15.58 -16.72
C SER A 233 -14.78 16.20 -15.45
N THR A 234 -15.25 17.44 -15.55
CA THR A 234 -16.05 18.12 -14.51
C THR A 234 -17.55 17.87 -14.69
N GLU A 235 -17.95 17.26 -15.81
CA GLU A 235 -19.34 16.84 -16.03
C GLU A 235 -19.62 15.59 -15.20
N PRO A 236 -20.61 15.63 -14.30
CA PRO A 236 -20.93 14.49 -13.45
C PRO A 236 -21.59 13.37 -14.26
N ILE A 237 -21.21 12.14 -13.94
CA ILE A 237 -21.82 10.94 -14.51
C ILE A 237 -22.55 10.14 -13.44
N THR A 238 -23.35 9.16 -13.85
CA THR A 238 -24.17 8.33 -12.97
C THR A 238 -23.79 6.87 -13.14
N LEU A 239 -23.75 6.13 -12.02
CA LEU A 239 -23.64 4.68 -11.98
C LEU A 239 -24.95 4.09 -11.48
N GLU A 240 -25.57 3.21 -12.26
CA GLU A 240 -26.71 2.41 -11.86
C GLU A 240 -26.32 0.93 -11.77
N VAL A 241 -26.75 0.26 -10.71
CA VAL A 241 -26.57 -1.18 -10.53
C VAL A 241 -27.90 -1.81 -10.22
N LYS A 242 -28.33 -2.76 -11.06
CA LYS A 242 -29.62 -3.45 -10.95
C LYS A 242 -29.41 -4.96 -10.90
N SER A 243 -30.22 -5.66 -10.11
CA SER A 243 -30.27 -7.13 -10.12
C SER A 243 -31.60 -7.63 -10.64
N THR A 244 -31.62 -8.87 -11.15
CA THR A 244 -32.86 -9.54 -11.59
C THR A 244 -33.84 -9.80 -10.45
N HIS A 245 -33.44 -9.68 -9.19
CA HIS A 245 -34.31 -9.76 -8.01
C HIS A 245 -34.94 -8.42 -7.60
N GLY A 246 -34.87 -7.40 -8.46
CA GLY A 246 -35.54 -6.11 -8.26
C GLY A 246 -34.77 -5.09 -7.43
N PHE A 247 -33.59 -5.41 -6.92
CA PHE A 247 -32.76 -4.44 -6.23
C PHE A 247 -32.06 -3.51 -7.23
N ASN A 248 -32.05 -2.23 -6.90
CA ASN A 248 -31.32 -1.24 -7.65
C ASN A 248 -30.57 -0.29 -6.70
N ARG A 249 -29.45 0.20 -7.15
CA ARG A 249 -28.68 1.28 -6.50
C ARG A 249 -28.22 2.26 -7.56
N THR A 250 -28.41 3.54 -7.30
CA THR A 250 -27.92 4.63 -8.14
C THR A 250 -26.90 5.43 -7.34
N VAL A 251 -25.77 5.70 -7.93
CA VAL A 251 -24.72 6.59 -7.41
C VAL A 251 -24.64 7.78 -8.35
N LYS A 252 -24.77 8.98 -7.79
CA LYS A 252 -24.85 10.25 -8.54
C LYS A 252 -23.60 11.10 -8.34
N ASP A 253 -23.49 12.12 -9.18
CA ASP A 253 -22.44 13.15 -9.06
C ASP A 253 -21.01 12.58 -9.09
N ILE A 254 -20.82 11.51 -9.87
CA ILE A 254 -19.51 10.88 -10.06
C ILE A 254 -18.68 11.73 -11.01
N LEU A 255 -17.49 12.12 -10.59
CA LEU A 255 -16.53 12.81 -11.44
C LEU A 255 -15.41 11.85 -11.87
N VAL A 256 -14.69 12.23 -12.94
CA VAL A 256 -13.50 11.52 -13.39
C VAL A 256 -12.29 12.45 -13.28
N GLY A 257 -11.31 12.06 -12.47
CA GLY A 257 -10.15 12.90 -12.15
C GLY A 257 -8.98 12.14 -11.57
N ASP A 258 -8.10 12.84 -10.88
CA ASP A 258 -6.98 12.22 -10.17
C ASP A 258 -7.43 11.77 -8.79
N VAL A 259 -7.27 10.48 -8.51
CA VAL A 259 -7.58 9.88 -7.21
C VAL A 259 -6.29 9.55 -6.47
N TRP A 260 -6.19 10.03 -5.24
CA TRP A 260 -5.05 9.82 -4.35
C TRP A 260 -5.47 8.97 -3.17
N TYR A 261 -4.84 7.80 -3.03
CA TYR A 261 -5.08 6.94 -1.89
C TYR A 261 -4.01 7.18 -0.82
N LEU A 262 -4.44 7.77 0.32
CA LEU A 262 -3.58 8.00 1.48
C LEU A 262 -3.69 6.81 2.43
N THR A 263 -2.58 6.13 2.65
CA THR A 263 -2.48 5.07 3.67
C THR A 263 -1.50 5.48 4.75
N GLY A 264 -1.75 5.11 5.98
CA GLY A 264 -0.86 5.41 7.09
C GLY A 264 -1.38 4.93 8.43
N SER A 265 -0.63 5.27 9.48
CA SER A 265 -1.01 4.99 10.87
C SER A 265 -2.19 5.88 11.32
N THR A 266 -2.69 5.62 12.54
CA THR A 266 -3.73 6.38 13.25
C THR A 266 -3.60 7.92 13.20
N LEU A 267 -2.40 8.44 12.92
CA LEU A 267 -2.19 9.89 12.73
C LEU A 267 -2.92 10.47 11.49
N LEU A 268 -3.36 9.63 10.54
CA LEU A 268 -4.17 10.05 9.41
C LEU A 268 -5.67 10.06 9.71
N SER A 269 -6.09 9.39 10.79
CA SER A 269 -7.49 9.33 11.21
C SER A 269 -7.86 10.39 12.26
N THR A 270 -6.91 11.20 12.73
CA THR A 270 -7.22 12.31 13.64
C THR A 270 -7.85 13.45 12.85
N GLU A 271 -9.06 13.85 13.22
CA GLU A 271 -9.69 15.06 12.74
C GLU A 271 -8.76 16.24 13.01
N TRP A 272 -8.43 16.99 11.98
CA TRP A 272 -7.70 18.23 12.13
C TRP A 272 -8.70 19.30 12.59
N PRO A 273 -8.50 19.96 13.71
CA PRO A 273 -9.31 21.13 14.03
C PRO A 273 -9.04 22.19 12.94
N TYR A 274 -10.11 22.67 12.33
CA TYR A 274 -10.14 23.76 11.36
C TYR A 274 -9.56 25.04 11.94
#